data_48cd6afdb849ce31a7e58a8115e1f7dd
#
_entry.id   48cd6afdb849ce31a7e58a8115e1f7dd
#
_cell.length_a   1.000
_cell.length_b   1.000
_cell.length_c   1.000
_cell.angle_alpha   90.00
_cell.angle_beta   90.00
_cell.angle_gamma   90.00
#
_symmetry.space_group_name_H-M   'P 1'
#
loop_
_entity.id
_entity.type
_entity.pdbx_description
1 polymer ?
#
loop_
_entity_poly.entity_id
_entity_poly.type
_entity_poly.pdbx_seq_one_letter_code
_entity_poly.pdbx_strand_id
1 'polypeptide(L)'
;MQEIARQVRLDIVEMLFRAGSGHLGGSLSATDILVALFFGEMRAQPGDPCWLDRDRFILSKGHGAPAYYAVLSRLGYFPREELLSLRQFGSILQGHPDSGCTPGVEIPTGSLGQGLSIANGLALAARLNGRTSRIYA
;
A
#
# COMPACT_ATOMS: atom_id res chain seq x y z
N MET A 1 -10.97 10.58 9.34
CA MET A 1 -11.10 9.46 8.38
C MET A 1 -11.76 9.88 7.07
N GLN A 2 -13.00 10.39 7.08
CA GLN A 2 -13.70 10.77 5.83
C GLN A 2 -12.92 11.76 4.95
N GLU A 3 -12.34 12.80 5.56
CA GLU A 3 -11.53 13.77 4.81
C GLU A 3 -10.26 13.13 4.22
N ILE A 4 -9.60 12.24 4.96
CA ILE A 4 -8.44 11.50 4.44
C ILE A 4 -8.85 10.64 3.25
N ALA A 5 -9.96 9.91 3.35
CA ALA A 5 -10.46 9.09 2.26
C ALA A 5 -10.82 9.92 1.01
N ARG A 6 -11.41 11.12 1.21
CA ARG A 6 -11.66 12.07 0.12
C ARG A 6 -10.37 12.50 -0.56
N GLN A 7 -9.35 12.85 0.21
CA GLN A 7 -8.05 13.25 -0.31
C GLN A 7 -7.34 12.12 -1.04
N VAL A 8 -7.38 10.88 -0.50
CA VAL A 8 -6.84 9.70 -1.17
C VAL A 8 -7.50 9.47 -2.52
N ARG A 9 -8.83 9.64 -2.63
CA ARG A 9 -9.54 9.53 -3.90
C ARG A 9 -9.09 10.58 -4.91
N LEU A 10 -8.86 11.81 -4.48
CA LEU A 10 -8.34 12.88 -5.35
C LEU A 10 -6.94 12.53 -5.84
N ASP A 11 -6.07 12.04 -4.96
CA ASP A 11 -4.72 11.61 -5.33
C ASP A 11 -4.76 10.46 -6.34
N ILE A 12 -5.65 9.48 -6.17
CA ILE A 12 -5.83 8.37 -7.11
C ILE A 12 -6.23 8.89 -8.50
N VAL A 13 -7.20 9.79 -8.56
CA VAL A 13 -7.67 10.35 -9.83
C VAL A 13 -6.57 11.15 -10.53
N GLU A 14 -5.88 12.03 -9.81
CA GLU A 14 -4.78 12.82 -10.34
C GLU A 14 -3.63 11.95 -10.85
N MET A 15 -3.20 10.97 -10.03
CA MET A 15 -2.14 10.01 -10.35
C MET A 15 -2.45 9.25 -11.65
N LEU A 16 -3.65 8.69 -11.76
CA LEU A 16 -4.06 7.91 -12.93
C LEU A 16 -4.29 8.78 -14.16
N PHE A 17 -4.79 10.00 -14.00
CA PHE A 17 -4.90 10.96 -15.08
C PHE A 17 -3.53 11.31 -15.67
N ARG A 18 -2.55 11.58 -14.82
CA ARG A 18 -1.16 11.88 -15.23
C ARG A 18 -0.49 10.69 -15.92
N ALA A 19 -0.69 9.48 -15.37
CA ALA A 19 -0.13 8.26 -15.94
C ALA A 19 -0.79 7.84 -17.27
N GLY A 20 -1.99 8.33 -17.58
CA GLY A 20 -2.76 7.96 -18.76
C GLY A 20 -3.18 6.48 -18.77
N SER A 21 -2.99 5.76 -17.67
CA SER A 21 -3.26 4.31 -17.55
C SER A 21 -3.39 3.87 -16.11
N GLY A 22 -4.14 2.78 -15.86
CA GLY A 22 -4.26 2.17 -14.55
C GLY A 22 -5.70 1.74 -14.21
N HIS A 23 -5.91 1.27 -12.98
CA HIS A 23 -7.16 0.65 -12.54
C HIS A 23 -7.89 1.55 -11.53
N LEU A 24 -8.72 2.46 -12.02
CA LEU A 24 -9.44 3.43 -11.21
C LEU A 24 -10.42 2.75 -10.24
N GLY A 25 -11.31 1.89 -10.76
CA GLY A 25 -12.36 1.26 -9.97
C GLY A 25 -11.82 0.42 -8.82
N GLY A 26 -10.80 -0.41 -9.09
CA GLY A 26 -10.14 -1.25 -8.09
C GLY A 26 -9.45 -0.46 -6.98
N SER A 27 -8.94 0.74 -7.30
CA SER A 27 -8.32 1.65 -6.36
C SER A 27 -9.36 2.39 -5.51
N LEU A 28 -10.37 3.00 -6.14
CA LEU A 28 -11.42 3.74 -5.42
C LEU A 28 -12.21 2.84 -4.46
N SER A 29 -12.51 1.59 -4.85
CA SER A 29 -13.24 0.65 -4.01
C SER A 29 -12.50 0.23 -2.74
N ALA A 30 -11.17 0.27 -2.74
CA ALA A 30 -10.35 -0.09 -1.60
C ALA A 30 -10.07 1.09 -0.64
N THR A 31 -10.37 2.31 -1.05
CA THR A 31 -9.93 3.53 -0.35
C THR A 31 -10.35 3.57 1.12
N ASP A 32 -11.63 3.35 1.43
CA ASP A 32 -12.12 3.45 2.81
C ASP A 32 -11.52 2.36 3.70
N ILE A 33 -11.36 1.15 3.16
CA ILE A 33 -10.74 0.04 3.88
C ILE A 33 -9.28 0.36 4.19
N LEU A 34 -8.52 0.82 3.21
CA LEU A 34 -7.12 1.19 3.41
C LEU A 34 -6.95 2.34 4.39
N VAL A 35 -7.79 3.38 4.28
CA VAL A 35 -7.76 4.51 5.22
C VAL A 35 -8.10 4.04 6.63
N ALA A 36 -9.13 3.22 6.82
CA ALA A 36 -9.48 2.69 8.14
C ALA A 36 -8.35 1.85 8.74
N LEU A 37 -7.72 1.00 7.94
CA LEU A 37 -6.60 0.17 8.38
C LEU A 37 -5.38 1.01 8.76
N PHE A 38 -4.88 1.81 7.85
CA PHE A 38 -3.61 2.51 8.01
C PHE A 38 -3.65 3.70 8.97
N PHE A 39 -4.79 4.39 9.08
CA PHE A 39 -4.94 5.55 9.96
C PHE A 39 -5.69 5.27 11.26
N GLY A 40 -6.23 4.06 11.44
CA GLY A 40 -7.02 3.72 12.60
C GLY A 40 -6.62 2.45 13.34
N GLU A 41 -6.18 1.42 12.63
CA GLU A 41 -6.01 0.09 13.20
C GLU A 41 -4.56 -0.41 13.21
N MET A 42 -3.82 -0.18 12.13
CA MET A 42 -2.48 -0.75 11.97
C MET A 42 -1.41 0.04 12.74
N ARG A 43 -0.50 -0.69 13.34
CA ARG A 43 0.74 -0.15 13.91
C ARG A 43 1.75 0.01 12.78
N ALA A 44 1.73 1.16 12.11
CA ALA A 44 2.67 1.54 11.07
C ALA A 44 3.52 2.73 11.52
N GLN A 45 4.81 2.71 11.22
CA GLN A 45 5.73 3.77 11.61
C GLN A 45 6.61 4.15 10.41
N PRO A 46 6.22 5.18 9.63
CA PRO A 46 6.98 5.60 8.44
C PRO A 46 8.44 5.97 8.72
N GLY A 47 8.72 6.53 9.91
CA GLY A 47 10.08 6.87 10.35
C GLY A 47 10.99 5.67 10.65
N ASP A 48 10.41 4.47 10.84
CA ASP A 48 11.12 3.21 10.99
C ASP A 48 10.42 2.08 10.22
N PRO A 49 10.55 2.06 8.90
CA PRO A 49 9.92 1.04 8.05
C PRO A 49 10.48 -0.38 8.31
N CYS A 50 11.61 -0.47 8.98
CA CYS A 50 12.24 -1.75 9.34
C CYS A 50 11.81 -2.27 10.72
N TRP A 51 10.99 -1.54 11.48
CA TRP A 51 10.51 -1.99 12.78
C TRP A 51 9.88 -3.39 12.70
N LEU A 52 10.46 -4.32 13.43
CA LEU A 52 10.13 -5.74 13.30
C LEU A 52 8.72 -6.10 13.79
N ASP A 53 8.21 -5.39 14.79
CA ASP A 53 6.89 -5.67 15.38
C ASP A 53 5.77 -4.78 14.80
N ARG A 54 6.04 -4.04 13.71
CA ARG A 54 5.00 -3.34 12.97
C ARG A 54 4.00 -4.31 12.36
N ASP A 55 2.77 -3.89 12.21
CA ASP A 55 1.79 -4.64 11.43
C ASP A 55 2.15 -4.58 9.93
N ARG A 56 1.75 -5.59 9.17
CA ARG A 56 2.09 -5.73 7.75
C ARG A 56 0.83 -5.80 6.91
N PHE A 57 0.88 -5.15 5.76
CA PHE A 57 -0.22 -5.15 4.81
C PHE A 57 0.22 -5.70 3.45
N ILE A 58 -0.56 -6.63 2.91
CA ILE A 58 -0.35 -7.22 1.59
C ILE A 58 -1.56 -6.90 0.70
N LEU A 59 -1.35 -6.10 -0.34
CA LEU A 59 -2.40 -5.81 -1.31
C LEU A 59 -2.55 -7.00 -2.28
N SER A 60 -3.45 -7.95 -1.97
CA SER A 60 -3.65 -9.17 -2.79
C SER A 60 -4.23 -8.91 -4.18
N LYS A 61 -4.73 -7.69 -4.44
CA LYS A 61 -5.09 -7.17 -5.76
C LYS A 61 -4.10 -6.09 -6.18
N GLY A 62 -2.88 -6.48 -6.56
CA GLY A 62 -1.78 -5.56 -6.85
C GLY A 62 -2.10 -4.42 -7.84
N HIS A 63 -3.07 -4.61 -8.75
CA HIS A 63 -3.56 -3.56 -9.65
C HIS A 63 -4.28 -2.40 -8.92
N GLY A 64 -4.66 -2.56 -7.65
CA GLY A 64 -5.13 -1.48 -6.77
C GLY A 64 -4.02 -0.61 -6.18
N ALA A 65 -2.77 -0.77 -6.64
CA ALA A 65 -1.60 -0.03 -6.17
C ALA A 65 -1.80 1.48 -6.01
N PRO A 66 -2.50 2.20 -6.91
CA PRO A 66 -2.70 3.64 -6.75
C PRO A 66 -3.32 4.03 -5.40
N ALA A 67 -4.29 3.25 -4.89
CA ALA A 67 -4.87 3.51 -3.56
C ALA A 67 -3.85 3.28 -2.44
N TYR A 68 -3.06 2.23 -2.56
CA TYR A 68 -2.02 1.89 -1.59
C TYR A 68 -0.94 2.98 -1.56
N TYR A 69 -0.45 3.42 -2.71
CA TYR A 69 0.54 4.50 -2.82
C TYR A 69 0.03 5.82 -2.24
N ALA A 70 -1.21 6.20 -2.55
CA ALA A 70 -1.80 7.42 -2.00
C ALA A 70 -1.88 7.37 -0.46
N VAL A 71 -2.21 6.22 0.12
CA VAL A 71 -2.23 6.02 1.57
C VAL A 71 -0.83 6.09 2.17
N LEU A 72 0.16 5.38 1.59
CA LEU A 72 1.55 5.38 2.07
C LEU A 72 2.17 6.78 2.03
N SER A 73 1.95 7.52 0.95
CA SER A 73 2.41 8.91 0.82
C SER A 73 1.82 9.81 1.91
N ARG A 74 0.51 9.69 2.19
CA ARG A 74 -0.15 10.48 3.23
C ARG A 74 0.25 10.10 4.64
N LEU A 75 0.73 8.89 4.85
CA LEU A 75 1.37 8.48 6.10
C LEU A 75 2.80 9.03 6.25
N GLY A 76 3.43 9.47 5.16
CA GLY A 76 4.78 10.01 5.17
C GLY A 76 5.89 9.01 4.83
N TYR A 77 5.59 7.90 4.15
CA TYR A 77 6.62 6.99 3.65
C TYR A 77 7.44 7.60 2.51
N PHE A 78 6.83 8.48 1.72
CA PHE A 78 7.49 9.24 0.66
C PHE A 78 6.70 10.52 0.33
N PRO A 79 7.32 11.54 -0.32
CA PRO A 79 6.66 12.78 -0.67
C PRO A 79 5.47 12.59 -1.62
N ARG A 80 4.44 13.44 -1.48
CA ARG A 80 3.22 13.35 -2.30
C ARG A 80 3.50 13.58 -3.79
N GLU A 81 4.51 14.36 -4.11
CA GLU A 81 4.94 14.67 -5.47
C GLU A 81 5.30 13.41 -6.27
N GLU A 82 5.79 12.37 -5.59
CA GLU A 82 6.11 11.07 -6.21
C GLU A 82 4.88 10.40 -6.84
N LEU A 83 3.67 10.68 -6.32
CA LEU A 83 2.43 10.14 -6.88
C LEU A 83 2.25 10.50 -8.37
N LEU A 84 2.77 11.66 -8.79
CA LEU A 84 2.64 12.15 -10.16
C LEU A 84 3.57 11.42 -11.15
N SER A 85 4.51 10.62 -10.63
CA SER A 85 5.45 9.82 -11.43
C SER A 85 5.02 8.37 -11.66
N LEU A 86 3.79 8.00 -11.27
CA LEU A 86 3.27 6.63 -11.41
C LEU A 86 3.54 6.07 -12.83
N ARG A 87 4.18 4.88 -12.88
CA ARG A 87 4.50 4.15 -14.12
C ARG A 87 5.50 4.85 -15.06
N GLN A 88 6.11 5.94 -14.63
CA GLN A 88 7.17 6.57 -15.41
C GLN A 88 8.49 5.81 -15.22
N PHE A 89 9.37 5.89 -16.20
CA PHE A 89 10.70 5.30 -16.09
C PHE A 89 11.49 5.94 -14.93
N GLY A 90 12.06 5.13 -14.08
CA GLY A 90 12.79 5.59 -12.90
C GLY A 90 11.93 5.95 -11.68
N SER A 91 10.58 5.90 -11.79
CA SER A 91 9.69 6.11 -10.65
C SER A 91 9.79 4.99 -9.63
N ILE A 92 9.66 5.36 -8.35
CA ILE A 92 9.50 4.39 -7.27
C ILE A 92 8.11 3.73 -7.27
N LEU A 93 7.15 4.26 -8.06
CA LEU A 93 5.76 3.83 -8.11
C LEU A 93 5.48 3.04 -9.39
N GLN A 94 5.62 1.73 -9.29
CA GLN A 94 5.37 0.82 -10.40
C GLN A 94 3.88 0.54 -10.59
N GLY A 95 3.49 -0.08 -11.71
CA GLY A 95 2.08 -0.43 -11.99
C GLY A 95 1.47 -1.43 -11.00
N HIS A 96 2.31 -2.19 -10.32
CA HIS A 96 1.98 -3.08 -9.20
C HIS A 96 2.94 -2.78 -8.05
N PRO A 97 2.57 -3.05 -6.78
CA PRO A 97 3.45 -2.81 -5.65
C PRO A 97 4.75 -3.60 -5.76
N ASP A 98 5.86 -2.91 -5.52
CA ASP A 98 7.20 -3.51 -5.51
C ASP A 98 7.96 -3.04 -4.27
N SER A 99 8.28 -3.96 -3.38
CA SER A 99 9.01 -3.68 -2.14
C SER A 99 10.47 -3.28 -2.36
N GLY A 100 11.04 -3.59 -3.53
CA GLY A 100 12.39 -3.15 -3.91
C GLY A 100 12.46 -1.68 -4.32
N CYS A 101 11.31 -1.07 -4.66
CA CYS A 101 11.24 0.29 -5.17
C CYS A 101 10.47 1.24 -4.24
N THR A 102 9.34 0.79 -3.69
CA THR A 102 8.39 1.66 -2.98
C THR A 102 8.50 1.51 -1.47
N PRO A 103 8.89 2.56 -0.73
CA PRO A 103 8.89 2.53 0.74
C PRO A 103 7.51 2.20 1.31
N GLY A 104 7.47 1.32 2.31
CA GLY A 104 6.22 0.88 2.96
C GLY A 104 5.49 -0.26 2.28
N VAL A 105 5.91 -0.68 1.09
CA VAL A 105 5.42 -1.91 0.45
C VAL A 105 6.15 -3.12 1.04
N GLU A 106 5.39 -4.07 1.57
CA GLU A 106 5.95 -5.27 2.21
C GLU A 106 6.43 -6.31 1.18
N ILE A 107 5.66 -6.54 0.13
CA ILE A 107 5.87 -7.60 -0.85
C ILE A 107 5.37 -7.17 -2.22
N PRO A 108 6.06 -7.53 -3.30
CA PRO A 108 5.52 -7.37 -4.65
C PRO A 108 4.27 -8.23 -4.83
N THR A 109 3.23 -7.64 -5.43
CA THR A 109 2.00 -8.36 -5.77
C THR A 109 1.52 -8.00 -7.17
N GLY A 110 0.76 -8.89 -7.80
CA GLY A 110 0.24 -8.71 -9.15
C GLY A 110 -0.70 -9.83 -9.54
N SER A 111 -0.28 -11.08 -9.32
CA SER A 111 -1.13 -12.25 -9.49
C SER A 111 -2.21 -12.27 -8.42
N LEU A 112 -3.47 -12.20 -8.87
CA LEU A 112 -4.64 -12.10 -7.99
C LEU A 112 -4.76 -13.32 -7.07
N GLY A 113 -5.00 -13.06 -5.79
CA GLY A 113 -5.17 -14.09 -4.76
C GLY A 113 -3.88 -14.58 -4.12
N GLN A 114 -2.72 -14.43 -4.74
CA GLN A 114 -1.43 -14.89 -4.20
C GLN A 114 -1.07 -14.16 -2.89
N GLY A 115 -1.47 -12.91 -2.74
CA GLY A 115 -1.20 -12.13 -1.54
C GLY A 115 -1.73 -12.77 -0.27
N LEU A 116 -2.88 -13.44 -0.32
CA LEU A 116 -3.46 -14.13 0.84
C LEU A 116 -2.57 -15.30 1.30
N SER A 117 -2.05 -16.10 0.37
CA SER A 117 -1.14 -17.21 0.71
C SER A 117 0.17 -16.70 1.32
N ILE A 118 0.70 -15.60 0.79
CA ILE A 118 1.89 -14.94 1.32
C ILE A 118 1.61 -14.39 2.73
N ALA A 119 0.46 -13.74 2.93
CA ALA A 119 0.04 -13.22 4.23
C ALA A 119 -0.04 -14.33 5.29
N ASN A 120 -0.58 -15.50 4.94
CA ASN A 120 -0.60 -16.68 5.82
C ASN A 120 0.82 -17.13 6.20
N GLY A 121 1.74 -17.17 5.25
CA GLY A 121 3.15 -17.48 5.50
C GLY A 121 3.81 -16.50 6.45
N LEU A 122 3.58 -15.19 6.25
CA LEU A 122 4.10 -14.14 7.14
C LEU A 122 3.49 -14.22 8.55
N ALA A 123 2.19 -14.48 8.67
CA ALA A 123 1.53 -14.63 9.95
C ALA A 123 2.07 -15.83 10.74
N LEU A 124 2.30 -16.95 10.04
CA LEU A 124 2.91 -18.13 10.63
C LEU A 124 4.35 -17.86 11.09
N ALA A 125 5.15 -17.20 10.24
CA ALA A 125 6.51 -16.80 10.58
C ALA A 125 6.55 -15.84 11.78
N ALA A 126 5.67 -14.85 11.83
CA ALA A 126 5.55 -13.93 12.97
C ALA A 126 5.25 -14.71 14.26
N ARG A 127 4.30 -15.63 14.23
CA ARG A 127 3.95 -16.50 15.37
C ARG A 127 5.12 -17.36 15.83
N LEU A 128 5.84 -18.00 14.90
CA LEU A 128 7.00 -18.85 15.22
C LEU A 128 8.15 -18.05 15.84
N ASN A 129 8.30 -16.79 15.46
CA ASN A 129 9.31 -15.88 16.02
C ASN A 129 8.84 -15.11 17.27
N GLY A 130 7.68 -15.44 17.84
CA GLY A 130 7.15 -14.78 19.03
C GLY A 130 6.79 -13.31 18.81
N ARG A 131 6.51 -12.88 17.55
CA ARG A 131 6.13 -11.50 17.23
C ARG A 131 4.66 -11.24 17.50
N THR A 132 4.35 -9.98 17.82
CA THR A 132 2.97 -9.52 18.06
C THR A 132 2.36 -8.79 16.87
N SER A 133 3.09 -8.70 15.76
CA SER A 133 2.63 -8.07 14.52
C SER A 133 1.42 -8.79 13.93
N ARG A 134 0.44 -8.01 13.47
CA ARG A 134 -0.70 -8.52 12.72
C ARG A 134 -0.39 -8.43 11.22
N ILE A 135 -0.97 -9.36 10.46
CA ILE A 135 -0.83 -9.40 9.01
C ILE A 135 -2.22 -9.20 8.40
N TYR A 136 -2.35 -8.20 7.55
CA TYR A 136 -3.58 -7.84 6.83
C TYR A 136 -3.40 -8.13 5.33
N ALA A 137 -4.45 -8.67 4.68
CA ALA A 137 -4.48 -8.92 3.24
C ALA A 137 -5.83 -8.55 2.63
#